data_c59600243b06111f7c7edc656cfa596f
#
_entry.id   c59600243b06111f7c7edc656cfa596f
#
_cell.length_a   1.000
_cell.length_b   1.000
_cell.length_c   1.000
_cell.angle_alpha   90.00
_cell.angle_beta   90.00
_cell.angle_gamma   90.00
#
_symmetry.space_group_name_H-M   'P 1'
#
loop_
_entity.id
_entity.type
_entity.pdbx_description
1 polymer ?
#
loop_
_entity_poly.entity_id
_entity_poly.type
_entity_poly.pdbx_seq_one_letter_code
_entity_poly.pdbx_strand_id
1 'polypeptide(L)'
;MSRCHVAISGFGQIGRAVAELLAGRRAHYRERYGVEVRLVGISRSRGARVDREGLRDPLAADAPLDASLTGEAFVSAARPDVLIEAGPTDYLSGGAALGYLRAALAAGAHGIAISKGALVLDYPGLRALADANGVQLKISGATSAALPTIDLLDYNAAGCEVRVMEGIFTATTNYVLDRMMAGIAFADALAEAQRAGMAEPDPRFDVEGWDTACKVCILANAGFGARLALDEIAREGIAPIEAGQLARWRADGLVPKLVGRIERRAGGERRVEASVRLATYEAAHPFAGIGAGMKAVRIETDAMGELVAIGRTSPLATAAAALKDFEHLLMLGVVGR
;
A
#
# COMPACT_ATOMS: atom_id res chain seq x y z
N MET A 1 -16.91 20.88 19.64
CA MET A 1 -16.64 19.73 18.78
C MET A 1 -15.88 20.26 17.58
N SER A 2 -14.65 19.79 17.39
CA SER A 2 -13.81 20.23 16.27
C SER A 2 -14.26 19.55 14.96
N ARG A 3 -13.83 20.10 13.82
CA ARG A 3 -14.16 19.55 12.49
C ARG A 3 -12.88 19.05 11.83
N CYS A 4 -13.00 17.98 11.04
CA CYS A 4 -11.95 17.49 10.18
C CYS A 4 -12.49 17.32 8.75
N HIS A 5 -11.91 18.03 7.82
CA HIS A 5 -12.25 17.98 6.40
C HIS A 5 -11.39 16.94 5.69
N VAL A 6 -12.02 15.95 5.09
CA VAL A 6 -11.36 14.90 4.31
C VAL A 6 -11.69 15.08 2.85
N ALA A 7 -10.69 14.97 1.98
CA ALA A 7 -10.89 14.87 0.54
C ALA A 7 -10.30 13.55 0.01
N ILE A 8 -10.89 13.01 -1.06
CA ILE A 8 -10.44 11.77 -1.68
C ILE A 8 -10.11 12.04 -3.15
N SER A 9 -8.86 11.84 -3.55
CA SER A 9 -8.45 11.80 -4.95
C SER A 9 -8.43 10.36 -5.45
N GLY A 10 -8.99 10.10 -6.66
CA GLY A 10 -9.14 8.75 -7.16
C GLY A 10 -10.41 8.05 -6.63
N PHE A 11 -11.58 8.54 -7.02
CA PHE A 11 -12.87 8.03 -6.56
C PHE A 11 -13.37 6.83 -7.39
N GLY A 12 -12.52 5.79 -7.52
CA GLY A 12 -12.81 4.47 -8.08
C GLY A 12 -13.37 3.51 -7.01
N GLN A 13 -13.16 2.21 -7.17
CA GLN A 13 -13.63 1.18 -6.24
C GLN A 13 -13.10 1.41 -4.81
N ILE A 14 -11.79 1.64 -4.65
CA ILE A 14 -11.17 1.84 -3.33
C ILE A 14 -11.62 3.17 -2.71
N GLY A 15 -11.59 4.28 -3.47
CA GLY A 15 -12.01 5.58 -2.97
C GLY A 15 -13.48 5.61 -2.53
N ARG A 16 -14.37 4.90 -3.22
CA ARG A 16 -15.77 4.71 -2.80
C ARG A 16 -15.87 3.93 -1.49
N ALA A 17 -15.14 2.81 -1.37
CA ALA A 17 -15.12 2.03 -0.13
C ALA A 17 -14.57 2.85 1.06
N VAL A 18 -13.56 3.70 0.84
CA VAL A 18 -13.09 4.65 1.86
C VAL A 18 -14.21 5.61 2.29
N ALA A 19 -14.93 6.19 1.34
CA ALA A 19 -16.04 7.12 1.65
C ALA A 19 -17.16 6.44 2.43
N GLU A 20 -17.53 5.21 2.06
CA GLU A 20 -18.52 4.40 2.77
C GLU A 20 -18.09 4.09 4.21
N LEU A 21 -16.86 3.65 4.38
CA LEU A 21 -16.30 3.38 5.71
C LEU A 21 -16.21 4.64 6.57
N LEU A 22 -15.75 5.77 6.02
CA LEU A 22 -15.72 7.05 6.72
C LEU A 22 -17.12 7.46 7.18
N ALA A 23 -18.13 7.35 6.30
CA ALA A 23 -19.50 7.66 6.64
C ALA A 23 -20.05 6.76 7.77
N GLY A 24 -19.77 5.45 7.70
CA GLY A 24 -20.18 4.49 8.73
C GLY A 24 -19.49 4.67 10.09
N ARG A 25 -18.33 5.37 10.14
CA ARG A 25 -17.57 5.60 11.36
C ARG A 25 -17.73 7.00 11.97
N ARG A 26 -18.59 7.87 11.41
CA ARG A 26 -18.79 9.24 11.91
C ARG A 26 -19.18 9.32 13.39
N ALA A 27 -20.06 8.43 13.84
CA ALA A 27 -20.48 8.36 15.27
C ALA A 27 -19.27 8.02 16.15
N HIS A 28 -18.51 6.98 15.78
CA HIS A 28 -17.30 6.56 16.48
C HIS A 28 -16.27 7.70 16.62
N TYR A 29 -15.99 8.43 15.53
CA TYR A 29 -15.03 9.55 15.60
C TYR A 29 -15.50 10.69 16.50
N ARG A 30 -16.80 10.97 16.50
CA ARG A 30 -17.42 11.98 17.35
C ARG A 30 -17.36 11.58 18.84
N GLU A 31 -17.71 10.35 19.14
CA GLU A 31 -17.77 9.84 20.51
C GLU A 31 -16.37 9.67 21.12
N ARG A 32 -15.43 9.10 20.33
CA ARG A 32 -14.11 8.77 20.84
C ARG A 32 -13.14 9.94 20.83
N TYR A 33 -13.18 10.80 19.80
CA TYR A 33 -12.20 11.87 19.56
C TYR A 33 -12.80 13.28 19.65
N GLY A 34 -14.11 13.43 19.75
CA GLY A 34 -14.77 14.73 19.74
C GLY A 34 -14.72 15.45 18.38
N VAL A 35 -14.48 14.70 17.28
CA VAL A 35 -14.25 15.24 15.95
C VAL A 35 -15.39 14.91 15.00
N GLU A 36 -15.95 15.95 14.36
CA GLU A 36 -16.90 15.81 13.26
C GLU A 36 -16.14 15.68 11.95
N VAL A 37 -16.12 14.48 11.37
CA VAL A 37 -15.47 14.20 10.08
C VAL A 37 -16.42 14.50 8.91
N ARG A 38 -15.98 15.35 7.98
CA ARG A 38 -16.72 15.75 6.78
C ARG A 38 -15.96 15.39 5.52
N LEU A 39 -16.56 14.65 4.61
CA LEU A 39 -16.03 14.43 3.27
C LEU A 39 -16.37 15.65 2.42
N VAL A 40 -15.39 16.52 2.16
CA VAL A 40 -15.58 17.82 1.49
C VAL A 40 -15.25 17.82 0.01
N GLY A 41 -14.56 16.76 -0.48
CA GLY A 41 -14.21 16.68 -1.88
C GLY A 41 -13.93 15.25 -2.35
N ILE A 42 -14.30 14.98 -3.60
CA ILE A 42 -13.93 13.76 -4.33
C ILE A 42 -13.46 14.15 -5.72
N SER A 43 -12.41 13.48 -6.23
CA SER A 43 -11.95 13.70 -7.59
C SER A 43 -11.87 12.39 -8.39
N ARG A 44 -12.09 12.50 -9.69
CA ARG A 44 -11.97 11.46 -10.72
C ARG A 44 -11.14 12.00 -11.89
N SER A 45 -10.86 11.16 -12.88
CA SER A 45 -10.14 11.56 -14.10
C SER A 45 -10.81 12.68 -14.91
N ARG A 46 -12.13 12.88 -14.75
CA ARG A 46 -12.92 13.86 -15.49
C ARG A 46 -13.21 15.15 -14.70
N GLY A 47 -12.63 15.32 -13.51
CA GLY A 47 -12.90 16.46 -12.64
C GLY A 47 -13.28 16.07 -11.22
N ALA A 48 -13.81 17.01 -10.45
CA ALA A 48 -14.08 16.81 -9.04
C ALA A 48 -15.43 17.41 -8.60
N ARG A 49 -15.87 17.03 -7.41
CA ARG A 49 -16.93 17.68 -6.63
C ARG A 49 -16.36 18.17 -5.32
N VAL A 50 -16.69 19.38 -4.96
CA VAL A 50 -16.28 19.99 -3.69
C VAL A 50 -17.49 20.65 -3.04
N ASP A 51 -17.69 20.40 -1.76
CA ASP A 51 -18.60 21.11 -0.87
C ASP A 51 -17.95 21.18 0.51
N ARG A 52 -17.55 22.36 0.94
CA ARG A 52 -16.83 22.56 2.21
C ARG A 52 -17.72 22.32 3.46
N GLU A 53 -19.04 22.36 3.29
CA GLU A 53 -19.95 21.96 4.37
C GLU A 53 -20.15 20.43 4.45
N GLY A 54 -19.60 19.69 3.50
CA GLY A 54 -19.64 18.24 3.39
C GLY A 54 -20.56 17.76 2.29
N LEU A 55 -20.05 16.88 1.44
CA LEU A 55 -20.82 16.25 0.36
C LEU A 55 -21.99 15.44 0.95
N ARG A 56 -23.22 15.78 0.57
CA ARG A 56 -24.45 15.12 1.05
C ARG A 56 -24.53 13.66 0.59
N ASP A 57 -24.24 13.45 -0.69
CA ASP A 57 -24.20 12.13 -1.32
C ASP A 57 -22.93 12.00 -2.17
N PRO A 58 -21.81 11.59 -1.58
CA PRO A 58 -20.56 11.43 -2.31
C PRO A 58 -20.60 10.24 -3.30
N LEU A 59 -21.51 9.29 -3.10
CA LEU A 59 -21.62 8.07 -3.91
C LEU A 59 -22.53 8.22 -5.13
N ALA A 60 -23.27 9.33 -5.25
CA ALA A 60 -24.13 9.57 -6.39
C ALA A 60 -23.38 9.43 -7.72
N ALA A 61 -23.84 8.48 -8.56
CA ALA A 61 -23.14 8.12 -9.79
C ALA A 61 -23.16 9.26 -10.82
N ASP A 62 -24.30 9.95 -10.94
CA ASP A 62 -24.59 10.93 -11.99
C ASP A 62 -24.40 12.38 -11.55
N ALA A 63 -23.84 12.60 -10.35
CA ALA A 63 -23.61 13.95 -9.89
C ALA A 63 -22.52 14.63 -10.73
N PRO A 64 -22.74 15.88 -11.16
CA PRO A 64 -21.84 16.60 -12.06
C PRO A 64 -20.46 16.78 -11.41
N LEU A 65 -19.43 16.68 -12.25
CA LEU A 65 -18.04 16.96 -11.87
C LEU A 65 -17.62 18.27 -12.54
N ASP A 66 -16.91 19.10 -11.80
CA ASP A 66 -16.22 20.28 -12.36
C ASP A 66 -14.86 19.83 -12.94
N ALA A 67 -14.74 19.92 -14.25
CA ALA A 67 -13.53 19.49 -14.97
C ALA A 67 -12.32 20.39 -14.70
N SER A 68 -12.51 21.61 -14.20
CA SER A 68 -11.42 22.51 -13.83
C SER A 68 -10.75 22.13 -12.51
N LEU A 69 -11.43 21.35 -11.66
CA LEU A 69 -10.93 20.96 -10.35
C LEU A 69 -10.11 19.67 -10.44
N THR A 70 -8.84 19.79 -10.79
CA THR A 70 -7.88 18.68 -10.80
C THR A 70 -6.58 19.10 -10.10
N GLY A 71 -5.80 18.14 -9.57
CA GLY A 71 -4.51 18.41 -8.93
C GLY A 71 -4.61 19.47 -7.84
N GLU A 72 -3.78 20.53 -7.96
CA GLU A 72 -3.72 21.63 -7.01
C GLU A 72 -5.03 22.42 -6.92
N ALA A 73 -5.74 22.64 -8.03
CA ALA A 73 -7.02 23.35 -8.03
C ALA A 73 -8.06 22.63 -7.17
N PHE A 74 -8.10 21.29 -7.21
CA PHE A 74 -8.98 20.49 -6.36
C PHE A 74 -8.62 20.66 -4.87
N VAL A 75 -7.33 20.56 -4.53
CA VAL A 75 -6.88 20.69 -3.13
C VAL A 75 -7.17 22.10 -2.62
N SER A 76 -6.90 23.13 -3.41
CA SER A 76 -7.17 24.54 -3.07
C SER A 76 -8.66 24.82 -2.86
N ALA A 77 -9.54 24.23 -3.66
CA ALA A 77 -10.98 24.36 -3.53
C ALA A 77 -11.53 23.61 -2.30
N ALA A 78 -11.09 22.37 -2.11
CA ALA A 78 -11.55 21.50 -1.01
C ALA A 78 -10.99 21.95 0.35
N ARG A 79 -9.75 22.46 0.41
CA ARG A 79 -9.00 22.79 1.63
C ARG A 79 -9.14 21.70 2.69
N PRO A 80 -8.71 20.47 2.41
CA PRO A 80 -8.85 19.38 3.34
C PRO A 80 -7.82 19.50 4.47
N ASP A 81 -8.15 18.96 5.65
CA ASP A 81 -7.18 18.64 6.70
C ASP A 81 -6.43 17.36 6.37
N VAL A 82 -7.11 16.42 5.66
CA VAL A 82 -6.56 15.13 5.23
C VAL A 82 -6.95 14.85 3.78
N LEU A 83 -5.96 14.62 2.94
CA LEU A 83 -6.15 14.08 1.58
C LEU A 83 -5.89 12.58 1.59
N ILE A 84 -6.88 11.77 1.16
CA ILE A 84 -6.70 10.33 0.90
C ILE A 84 -6.56 10.14 -0.61
N GLU A 85 -5.39 9.67 -1.03
CA GLU A 85 -5.07 9.41 -2.43
C GLU A 85 -5.31 7.93 -2.74
N ALA A 86 -6.26 7.63 -3.64
CA ALA A 86 -6.71 6.29 -4.03
C ALA A 86 -6.82 6.12 -5.55
N GLY A 87 -5.99 6.83 -6.30
CA GLY A 87 -5.93 6.76 -7.76
C GLY A 87 -5.26 5.48 -8.29
N PRO A 88 -5.17 5.33 -9.60
CA PRO A 88 -4.43 4.24 -10.21
C PRO A 88 -2.93 4.38 -9.93
N THR A 89 -2.25 3.22 -9.86
CA THR A 89 -0.79 3.21 -9.72
C THR A 89 -0.12 3.46 -11.06
N ASP A 90 0.64 4.54 -11.16
CA ASP A 90 1.57 4.82 -12.25
C ASP A 90 2.98 4.90 -11.66
N TYR A 91 3.72 3.82 -11.74
CA TYR A 91 5.07 3.71 -11.18
C TYR A 91 6.16 4.31 -12.09
N LEU A 92 5.82 4.72 -13.32
CA LEU A 92 6.74 5.35 -14.26
C LEU A 92 6.81 6.86 -14.08
N SER A 93 5.66 7.52 -13.94
CA SER A 93 5.59 8.98 -13.82
C SER A 93 5.05 9.49 -12.47
N GLY A 94 4.60 8.60 -11.58
CA GLY A 94 3.88 8.95 -10.36
C GLY A 94 2.43 9.37 -10.62
N GLY A 95 2.07 9.59 -11.88
CA GLY A 95 0.73 9.95 -12.33
C GLY A 95 0.16 11.19 -11.64
N ALA A 96 -1.15 11.30 -11.65
CA ALA A 96 -1.85 12.38 -10.95
C ALA A 96 -1.66 12.34 -9.42
N ALA A 97 -1.38 11.16 -8.85
CA ALA A 97 -1.21 10.96 -7.42
C ALA A 97 -0.09 11.83 -6.84
N LEU A 98 1.03 11.95 -7.55
CA LEU A 98 2.16 12.77 -7.11
C LEU A 98 1.78 14.25 -6.99
N GLY A 99 1.04 14.78 -7.97
CA GLY A 99 0.55 16.15 -7.95
C GLY A 99 -0.42 16.43 -6.81
N TYR A 100 -1.38 15.51 -6.57
CA TYR A 100 -2.34 15.63 -5.47
C TYR A 100 -1.66 15.60 -4.10
N LEU A 101 -0.74 14.66 -3.87
CA LEU A 101 -0.03 14.55 -2.59
C LEU A 101 0.87 15.77 -2.35
N ARG A 102 1.63 16.22 -3.36
CA ARG A 102 2.46 17.43 -3.23
C ARG A 102 1.62 18.65 -2.89
N ALA A 103 0.50 18.86 -3.60
CA ALA A 103 -0.37 20.00 -3.35
C ALA A 103 -0.97 19.96 -1.94
N ALA A 104 -1.42 18.80 -1.47
CA ALA A 104 -1.98 18.64 -0.13
C ALA A 104 -0.94 18.89 0.96
N LEU A 105 0.23 18.25 0.88
CA LEU A 105 1.30 18.41 1.85
C LEU A 105 1.83 19.85 1.90
N ALA A 106 1.99 20.50 0.74
CA ALA A 106 2.39 21.90 0.65
C ALA A 106 1.36 22.87 1.23
N ALA A 107 0.07 22.53 1.15
CA ALA A 107 -1.02 23.30 1.73
C ALA A 107 -1.23 23.04 3.24
N GLY A 108 -0.39 22.22 3.89
CA GLY A 108 -0.51 21.87 5.30
C GLY A 108 -1.58 20.80 5.60
N ALA A 109 -2.00 20.04 4.61
CA ALA A 109 -2.89 18.90 4.79
C ALA A 109 -2.08 17.60 4.98
N HIS A 110 -2.57 16.71 5.85
CA HIS A 110 -2.00 15.36 5.96
C HIS A 110 -2.31 14.54 4.71
N GLY A 111 -1.36 13.70 4.28
CA GLY A 111 -1.51 12.80 3.14
C GLY A 111 -1.68 11.34 3.59
N ILE A 112 -2.63 10.63 2.98
CA ILE A 112 -2.75 9.16 3.11
C ILE A 112 -2.70 8.60 1.69
N ALA A 113 -1.64 7.88 1.36
CA ALA A 113 -1.44 7.32 0.03
C ALA A 113 -1.81 5.84 -0.02
N ILE A 114 -2.69 5.49 -0.95
CA ILE A 114 -3.08 4.10 -1.25
C ILE A 114 -2.41 3.62 -2.53
N SER A 115 -2.29 4.48 -3.54
CA SER A 115 -1.54 4.11 -4.74
C SER A 115 -0.03 4.14 -4.51
N LYS A 116 0.71 3.40 -5.31
CA LYS A 116 2.15 3.23 -5.14
C LYS A 116 2.98 4.22 -5.94
N GLY A 117 2.45 4.71 -7.07
CA GLY A 117 3.25 5.42 -8.07
C GLY A 117 4.01 6.62 -7.53
N ALA A 118 3.32 7.53 -6.83
CA ALA A 118 3.95 8.72 -6.24
C ALA A 118 5.03 8.37 -5.21
N LEU A 119 4.81 7.31 -4.41
CA LEU A 119 5.74 6.86 -3.37
C LEU A 119 6.96 6.16 -3.97
N VAL A 120 6.78 5.37 -5.03
CA VAL A 120 7.90 4.74 -5.76
C VAL A 120 8.79 5.79 -6.37
N LEU A 121 8.18 6.84 -6.95
CA LEU A 121 8.93 7.88 -7.65
C LEU A 121 9.64 8.83 -6.71
N ASP A 122 8.98 9.28 -5.64
CA ASP A 122 9.51 10.37 -4.80
C ASP A 122 9.04 10.30 -3.33
N TYR A 123 9.10 9.12 -2.70
CA TYR A 123 8.81 9.05 -1.26
C TYR A 123 9.68 9.99 -0.42
N PRO A 124 11.02 10.08 -0.62
CA PRO A 124 11.84 10.98 0.18
C PRO A 124 11.45 12.46 0.04
N GLY A 125 11.12 12.91 -1.16
CA GLY A 125 10.67 14.29 -1.39
C GLY A 125 9.30 14.59 -0.78
N LEU A 126 8.34 13.67 -0.90
CA LEU A 126 7.03 13.77 -0.26
C LEU A 126 7.15 13.79 1.26
N ARG A 127 8.02 12.95 1.83
CA ARG A 127 8.27 12.91 3.27
C ARG A 127 8.90 14.22 3.76
N ALA A 128 9.93 14.72 3.07
CA ALA A 128 10.57 15.98 3.40
C ALA A 128 9.58 17.16 3.33
N LEU A 129 8.68 17.15 2.34
CA LEU A 129 7.63 18.16 2.21
C LEU A 129 6.62 18.09 3.37
N ALA A 130 6.23 16.89 3.79
CA ALA A 130 5.36 16.68 4.94
C ALA A 130 6.03 17.19 6.24
N ASP A 131 7.28 16.85 6.46
CA ASP A 131 8.05 17.28 7.63
C ASP A 131 8.21 18.81 7.68
N ALA A 132 8.51 19.44 6.54
CA ALA A 132 8.67 20.89 6.42
C ALA A 132 7.37 21.66 6.75
N ASN A 133 6.21 21.06 6.51
CA ASN A 133 4.90 21.66 6.78
C ASN A 133 4.25 21.13 8.08
N GLY A 134 4.95 20.31 8.88
CA GLY A 134 4.44 19.79 10.14
C GLY A 134 3.26 18.84 9.99
N VAL A 135 3.11 18.19 8.83
CA VAL A 135 2.04 17.23 8.55
C VAL A 135 2.55 15.81 8.38
N GLN A 136 1.66 14.83 8.36
CA GLN A 136 1.98 13.42 8.24
C GLN A 136 1.71 12.90 6.83
N LEU A 137 2.59 12.02 6.34
CA LEU A 137 2.36 11.17 5.18
C LEU A 137 2.23 9.72 5.64
N LYS A 138 1.03 9.14 5.50
CA LYS A 138 0.71 7.75 5.83
C LYS A 138 0.59 6.91 4.56
N ILE A 139 1.06 5.66 4.61
CA ILE A 139 1.29 4.86 3.40
C ILE A 139 0.87 3.39 3.52
N SER A 140 0.14 3.01 4.57
CA SER A 140 -0.20 1.59 4.81
C SER A 140 -0.93 0.95 3.63
N GLY A 141 -1.86 1.67 3.01
CA GLY A 141 -2.59 1.19 1.84
C GLY A 141 -1.70 0.81 0.66
N ALA A 142 -0.60 1.54 0.46
CA ALA A 142 0.35 1.33 -0.63
C ALA A 142 1.31 0.15 -0.38
N THR A 143 1.56 -0.22 0.89
CA THR A 143 2.61 -1.18 1.26
C THR A 143 2.15 -2.60 1.53
N SER A 144 0.92 -2.92 1.42
CA SER A 144 0.28 -4.25 1.42
C SER A 144 -1.10 -4.26 2.05
N ALA A 145 -1.81 -3.14 2.03
CA ALA A 145 -3.17 -3.01 2.52
C ALA A 145 -3.30 -3.35 4.03
N ALA A 146 -4.07 -4.38 4.37
CA ALA A 146 -4.31 -4.76 5.76
C ALA A 146 -3.12 -5.42 6.46
N LEU A 147 -2.07 -5.82 5.72
CA LEU A 147 -0.87 -6.36 6.33
C LEU A 147 -0.08 -5.22 6.99
N PRO A 148 0.24 -5.28 8.30
CA PRO A 148 0.81 -4.15 9.05
C PRO A 148 2.30 -3.95 8.77
N THR A 149 2.69 -3.78 7.50
CA THR A 149 4.09 -3.68 7.08
C THR A 149 4.81 -2.49 7.70
N ILE A 150 4.30 -1.28 7.43
CA ILE A 150 4.92 -0.06 7.97
C ILE A 150 4.63 0.10 9.47
N ASP A 151 3.47 -0.38 9.96
CA ASP A 151 3.13 -0.29 11.37
C ASP A 151 4.03 -1.18 12.24
N LEU A 152 4.46 -2.34 11.72
CA LEU A 152 5.45 -3.18 12.42
C LEU A 152 6.77 -2.42 12.65
N LEU A 153 7.19 -1.62 11.67
CA LEU A 153 8.41 -0.81 11.77
C LEU A 153 8.21 0.39 12.69
N ASP A 154 7.11 1.14 12.50
CA ASP A 154 6.89 2.42 13.19
C ASP A 154 6.47 2.25 14.66
N TYR A 155 5.71 1.19 14.97
CA TYR A 155 5.10 1.02 16.29
C TYR A 155 5.59 -0.23 17.02
N ASN A 156 5.56 -1.41 16.40
CA ASN A 156 5.88 -2.65 17.10
C ASN A 156 7.38 -2.82 17.33
N ALA A 157 8.21 -2.45 16.36
CA ALA A 157 9.67 -2.51 16.48
C ALA A 157 10.31 -1.17 16.90
N ALA A 158 9.49 -0.20 17.39
CA ALA A 158 10.01 1.08 17.82
C ALA A 158 11.05 0.89 18.95
N GLY A 159 12.23 1.51 18.78
CA GLY A 159 13.36 1.34 19.69
C GLY A 159 14.27 0.15 19.36
N CYS A 160 13.94 -0.68 18.38
CA CYS A 160 14.81 -1.75 17.89
C CYS A 160 15.39 -1.39 16.52
N GLU A 161 16.55 -1.98 16.19
CA GLU A 161 17.06 -1.96 14.84
C GLU A 161 16.46 -3.13 14.04
N VAL A 162 15.65 -2.83 13.04
CA VAL A 162 15.17 -3.85 12.09
C VAL A 162 16.28 -4.13 11.09
N ARG A 163 16.77 -5.38 11.10
CA ARG A 163 17.87 -5.84 10.24
C ARG A 163 17.38 -6.35 8.90
N VAL A 164 16.28 -7.11 8.94
CA VAL A 164 15.70 -7.74 7.76
C VAL A 164 14.19 -7.55 7.77
N MET A 165 13.62 -7.27 6.61
CA MET A 165 12.19 -7.42 6.33
C MET A 165 12.03 -8.30 5.09
N GLU A 166 11.20 -9.30 5.21
CA GLU A 166 10.81 -10.18 4.09
C GLU A 166 9.30 -10.25 3.99
N GLY A 167 8.78 -10.43 2.77
CA GLY A 167 7.34 -10.58 2.63
C GLY A 167 6.87 -11.20 1.33
N ILE A 168 5.78 -11.94 1.46
CA ILE A 168 4.92 -12.36 0.35
C ILE A 168 3.89 -11.24 0.15
N PHE A 169 4.24 -10.27 -0.69
CA PHE A 169 3.47 -9.01 -0.81
C PHE A 169 2.40 -9.05 -1.89
N THR A 170 2.39 -10.07 -2.76
CA THR A 170 1.43 -10.22 -3.87
C THR A 170 0.70 -11.54 -3.76
N ALA A 171 -0.63 -11.48 -3.57
CA ALA A 171 -1.47 -12.66 -3.40
C ALA A 171 -1.62 -13.46 -4.70
N THR A 172 -1.63 -12.79 -5.85
CA THR A 172 -1.73 -13.39 -7.19
C THR A 172 -0.59 -14.38 -7.45
N THR A 173 0.66 -13.94 -7.23
CA THR A 173 1.84 -14.80 -7.43
C THR A 173 1.85 -15.98 -6.48
N ASN A 174 1.44 -15.78 -5.22
CA ASN A 174 1.34 -16.87 -4.27
C ASN A 174 0.30 -17.90 -4.70
N TYR A 175 -0.87 -17.47 -5.19
CA TYR A 175 -1.89 -18.36 -5.74
C TYR A 175 -1.37 -19.17 -6.93
N VAL A 176 -0.77 -18.52 -7.91
CA VAL A 176 -0.27 -19.18 -9.12
C VAL A 176 0.81 -20.21 -8.77
N LEU A 177 1.74 -19.89 -7.89
CA LEU A 177 2.78 -20.81 -7.42
C LEU A 177 2.17 -22.04 -6.71
N ASP A 178 1.18 -21.86 -5.84
CA ASP A 178 0.50 -22.98 -5.17
C ASP A 178 -0.18 -23.92 -6.17
N ARG A 179 -0.83 -23.36 -7.23
CA ARG A 179 -1.44 -24.15 -8.30
C ARG A 179 -0.39 -24.90 -9.15
N MET A 180 0.72 -24.25 -9.46
CA MET A 180 1.84 -24.88 -10.18
C MET A 180 2.45 -26.01 -9.35
N MET A 181 2.60 -25.85 -8.04
CA MET A 181 3.03 -26.90 -7.13
C MET A 181 2.02 -28.06 -7.02
N ALA A 182 0.74 -27.83 -7.27
CA ALA A 182 -0.29 -28.86 -7.42
C ALA A 182 -0.28 -29.55 -8.81
N GLY A 183 0.62 -29.18 -9.71
CA GLY A 183 0.78 -29.80 -11.03
C GLY A 183 0.02 -29.10 -12.17
N ILE A 184 -0.59 -27.94 -11.90
CA ILE A 184 -1.28 -27.13 -12.93
C ILE A 184 -0.22 -26.34 -13.71
N ALA A 185 -0.38 -26.26 -15.03
CA ALA A 185 0.51 -25.44 -15.86
C ALA A 185 0.37 -23.94 -15.53
N PHE A 186 1.45 -23.16 -15.67
CA PHE A 186 1.45 -21.74 -15.38
C PHE A 186 0.30 -20.97 -16.05
N ALA A 187 0.06 -21.21 -17.35
CA ALA A 187 -0.99 -20.53 -18.10
C ALA A 187 -2.40 -20.83 -17.54
N ASP A 188 -2.66 -22.08 -17.15
CA ASP A 188 -3.94 -22.51 -16.60
C ASP A 188 -4.15 -21.96 -15.18
N ALA A 189 -3.09 -21.99 -14.33
CA ALA A 189 -3.11 -21.41 -13.00
C ALA A 189 -3.37 -19.91 -13.03
N LEU A 190 -2.77 -19.20 -13.99
CA LEU A 190 -2.99 -17.77 -14.20
C LEU A 190 -4.42 -17.49 -14.68
N ALA A 191 -4.94 -18.27 -15.64
CA ALA A 191 -6.32 -18.14 -16.10
C ALA A 191 -7.33 -18.42 -14.97
N GLU A 192 -7.04 -19.35 -14.06
CA GLU A 192 -7.85 -19.58 -12.84
C GLU A 192 -7.83 -18.32 -11.94
N ALA A 193 -6.67 -17.71 -11.69
CA ALA A 193 -6.54 -16.50 -10.91
C ALA A 193 -7.33 -15.32 -11.51
N GLN A 194 -7.30 -15.17 -12.83
CA GLN A 194 -8.08 -14.15 -13.55
C GLN A 194 -9.59 -14.37 -13.41
N ARG A 195 -10.07 -15.60 -13.61
CA ARG A 195 -11.51 -15.94 -13.41
C ARG A 195 -11.97 -15.71 -11.99
N ALA A 196 -11.10 -15.91 -11.01
CA ALA A 196 -11.37 -15.65 -9.59
C ALA A 196 -11.27 -14.17 -9.21
N GLY A 197 -10.94 -13.27 -10.16
CA GLY A 197 -10.76 -11.85 -9.90
C GLY A 197 -9.53 -11.49 -9.04
N MET A 198 -8.57 -12.42 -8.94
CA MET A 198 -7.31 -12.21 -8.21
C MET A 198 -6.20 -11.63 -9.09
N ALA A 199 -6.27 -11.82 -10.41
CA ALA A 199 -5.35 -11.25 -11.38
C ALA A 199 -6.12 -10.38 -12.39
N GLU A 200 -5.50 -9.28 -12.80
CA GLU A 200 -6.01 -8.41 -13.85
C GLU A 200 -5.89 -9.07 -15.24
N PRO A 201 -6.59 -8.55 -16.28
CA PRO A 201 -6.43 -9.04 -17.64
C PRO A 201 -4.98 -8.99 -18.14
N ASP A 202 -4.22 -7.95 -17.78
CA ASP A 202 -2.77 -7.89 -17.94
C ASP A 202 -2.06 -8.22 -16.62
N PRO A 203 -1.66 -9.47 -16.40
CA PRO A 203 -1.09 -9.91 -15.13
C PRO A 203 0.41 -9.65 -15.00
N ARG A 204 1.06 -9.07 -16.02
CA ARG A 204 2.53 -8.88 -16.06
C ARG A 204 3.05 -8.16 -14.84
N PHE A 205 2.33 -7.15 -14.37
CA PHE A 205 2.72 -6.39 -13.20
C PHE A 205 2.89 -7.27 -11.94
N ASP A 206 2.04 -8.28 -11.78
CA ASP A 206 2.12 -9.24 -10.68
C ASP A 206 3.18 -10.33 -10.98
N VAL A 207 3.02 -11.06 -12.11
CA VAL A 207 3.80 -12.29 -12.35
C VAL A 207 5.26 -12.04 -12.68
N GLU A 208 5.62 -10.85 -13.16
CA GLU A 208 6.99 -10.40 -13.36
C GLU A 208 7.60 -9.80 -12.08
N GLY A 209 6.83 -9.68 -10.98
CA GLY A 209 7.28 -9.20 -9.69
C GLY A 209 7.32 -7.68 -9.52
N TRP A 210 6.77 -6.89 -10.45
CA TRP A 210 6.76 -5.43 -10.36
C TRP A 210 5.96 -4.90 -9.17
N ASP A 211 4.78 -5.47 -8.88
CA ASP A 211 3.98 -5.08 -7.73
C ASP A 211 4.73 -5.28 -6.41
N THR A 212 5.45 -6.41 -6.31
CA THR A 212 6.31 -6.69 -5.14
C THR A 212 7.49 -5.72 -5.09
N ALA A 213 8.14 -5.43 -6.22
CA ALA A 213 9.27 -4.49 -6.29
C ALA A 213 8.87 -3.06 -5.89
N CYS A 214 7.69 -2.58 -6.34
CA CYS A 214 7.16 -1.29 -5.90
C CYS A 214 6.99 -1.22 -4.38
N LYS A 215 6.43 -2.27 -3.76
CA LYS A 215 6.26 -2.32 -2.30
C LYS A 215 7.59 -2.38 -1.56
N VAL A 216 8.54 -3.16 -2.07
CA VAL A 216 9.91 -3.23 -1.53
C VAL A 216 10.60 -1.88 -1.61
N CYS A 217 10.50 -1.17 -2.75
CA CYS A 217 11.04 0.17 -2.93
C CYS A 217 10.49 1.14 -1.87
N ILE A 218 9.17 1.19 -1.73
CA ILE A 218 8.50 2.06 -0.76
C ILE A 218 8.93 1.71 0.67
N LEU A 219 8.93 0.43 1.04
CA LEU A 219 9.29 -0.03 2.39
C LEU A 219 10.78 0.19 2.70
N ALA A 220 11.68 0.01 1.74
CA ALA A 220 13.10 0.32 1.90
C ALA A 220 13.32 1.81 2.17
N ASN A 221 12.64 2.66 1.40
CA ASN A 221 12.76 4.11 1.54
C ASN A 221 12.09 4.63 2.82
N ALA A 222 10.90 4.13 3.14
CA ALA A 222 10.13 4.59 4.29
C ALA A 222 10.60 3.99 5.62
N GLY A 223 10.82 2.68 5.66
CA GLY A 223 11.10 1.97 6.90
C GLY A 223 12.58 1.80 7.22
N PHE A 224 13.44 1.78 6.19
CA PHE A 224 14.89 1.59 6.38
C PHE A 224 15.69 2.86 6.11
N GLY A 225 15.03 3.94 5.66
CA GLY A 225 15.67 5.22 5.35
C GLY A 225 16.60 5.14 4.13
N ALA A 226 16.34 4.22 3.20
CA ALA A 226 17.04 4.13 1.95
C ALA A 226 16.61 5.25 0.97
N ARG A 227 17.32 5.35 -0.14
CA ARG A 227 16.97 6.24 -1.27
C ARG A 227 17.09 5.47 -2.57
N LEU A 228 16.45 4.28 -2.62
CA LEU A 228 16.50 3.40 -3.76
C LEU A 228 15.48 3.83 -4.82
N ALA A 229 15.90 3.82 -6.07
CA ALA A 229 15.00 3.86 -7.21
C ALA A 229 14.48 2.43 -7.53
N LEU A 230 13.36 2.34 -8.25
CA LEU A 230 12.73 1.04 -8.55
C LEU A 230 13.62 0.14 -9.43
N ASP A 231 14.39 0.72 -10.33
CA ASP A 231 15.33 0.03 -11.24
C ASP A 231 16.59 -0.51 -10.54
N GLU A 232 16.89 -0.01 -9.33
CA GLU A 232 17.99 -0.54 -8.50
C GLU A 232 17.59 -1.83 -7.76
N ILE A 233 16.30 -2.22 -7.78
CA ILE A 233 15.82 -3.42 -7.11
C ILE A 233 15.95 -4.62 -8.05
N ALA A 234 16.87 -5.53 -7.75
CA ALA A 234 16.98 -6.79 -8.46
C ALA A 234 15.66 -7.58 -8.37
N ARG A 235 15.08 -7.96 -9.51
CA ARG A 235 13.74 -8.53 -9.58
C ARG A 235 13.69 -9.78 -10.41
N GLU A 236 13.01 -10.79 -9.87
CA GLU A 236 12.63 -12.03 -10.56
C GLU A 236 11.10 -12.10 -10.68
N GLY A 237 10.63 -12.83 -11.69
CA GLY A 237 9.22 -13.20 -11.86
C GLY A 237 9.01 -14.69 -11.65
N ILE A 238 7.76 -15.15 -11.81
CA ILE A 238 7.39 -16.56 -11.64
C ILE A 238 7.13 -17.29 -12.98
N ALA A 239 7.11 -16.56 -14.10
CA ALA A 239 6.81 -17.14 -15.41
C ALA A 239 7.88 -18.13 -15.93
N PRO A 240 9.19 -17.94 -15.69
CA PRO A 240 10.22 -18.81 -16.26
C PRO A 240 10.46 -20.11 -15.50
N ILE A 241 9.62 -20.48 -14.52
CA ILE A 241 9.79 -21.70 -13.73
C ILE A 241 9.50 -22.94 -14.58
N GLU A 242 10.49 -23.80 -14.73
CA GLU A 242 10.37 -25.04 -15.49
C GLU A 242 9.67 -26.15 -14.70
N ALA A 243 8.95 -27.03 -15.39
CA ALA A 243 8.26 -28.17 -14.78
C ALA A 243 9.22 -29.10 -14.01
N GLY A 244 10.43 -29.28 -14.51
CA GLY A 244 11.47 -30.08 -13.84
C GLY A 244 11.94 -29.46 -12.52
N GLN A 245 11.93 -28.14 -12.41
CA GLN A 245 12.25 -27.44 -11.16
C GLN A 245 11.14 -27.61 -10.12
N LEU A 246 9.88 -27.50 -10.52
CA LEU A 246 8.72 -27.76 -9.65
C LEU A 246 8.71 -29.21 -9.15
N ALA A 247 9.05 -30.17 -10.00
CA ALA A 247 9.13 -31.58 -9.62
C ALA A 247 10.22 -31.82 -8.53
N ARG A 248 11.39 -31.21 -8.69
CA ARG A 248 12.47 -31.25 -7.68
C ARG A 248 12.01 -30.65 -6.35
N TRP A 249 11.45 -29.46 -6.34
CA TRP A 249 10.97 -28.84 -5.10
C TRP A 249 9.93 -29.69 -4.38
N ARG A 250 9.01 -30.32 -5.14
CA ARG A 250 8.04 -31.28 -4.54
C ARG A 250 8.73 -32.49 -3.91
N ALA A 251 9.71 -33.08 -4.61
CA ALA A 251 10.46 -34.22 -4.10
C ALA A 251 11.26 -33.88 -2.83
N ASP A 252 11.80 -32.66 -2.77
CA ASP A 252 12.59 -32.16 -1.64
C ASP A 252 11.73 -31.57 -0.50
N GLY A 253 10.39 -31.56 -0.64
CA GLY A 253 9.47 -30.98 0.35
C GLY A 253 9.56 -29.46 0.48
N LEU A 254 10.04 -28.78 -0.56
CA LEU A 254 10.23 -27.33 -0.60
C LEU A 254 9.01 -26.61 -1.18
N VAL A 255 8.69 -25.45 -0.60
CA VAL A 255 7.58 -24.59 -1.03
C VAL A 255 8.12 -23.28 -1.62
N PRO A 256 7.92 -23.02 -2.93
CA PRO A 256 8.37 -21.79 -3.56
C PRO A 256 7.45 -20.61 -3.22
N LYS A 257 8.05 -19.44 -3.01
CA LYS A 257 7.36 -18.16 -2.81
C LYS A 257 8.11 -17.04 -3.54
N LEU A 258 7.38 -16.11 -4.15
CA LEU A 258 7.98 -14.86 -4.61
C LEU A 258 8.06 -13.89 -3.44
N VAL A 259 9.27 -13.54 -3.03
CA VAL A 259 9.54 -12.80 -1.80
C VAL A 259 10.23 -11.49 -2.10
N GLY A 260 9.69 -10.39 -1.55
CA GLY A 260 10.41 -9.14 -1.41
C GLY A 260 11.27 -9.18 -0.15
N ARG A 261 12.55 -8.79 -0.26
CA ARG A 261 13.50 -8.75 0.86
C ARG A 261 14.20 -7.41 0.91
N ILE A 262 14.31 -6.87 2.11
CA ILE A 262 15.05 -5.65 2.44
C ILE A 262 15.97 -6.01 3.59
N GLU A 263 17.27 -5.67 3.48
CA GLU A 263 18.28 -6.05 4.46
C GLU A 263 19.29 -4.92 4.69
N ARG A 264 19.58 -4.64 5.96
CA ARG A 264 20.71 -3.78 6.34
C ARG A 264 22.00 -4.57 6.24
N ARG A 265 22.99 -4.05 5.51
CA ARG A 265 24.31 -4.64 5.41
C ARG A 265 25.28 -3.99 6.41
N ALA A 266 26.13 -4.82 7.02
CA ALA A 266 27.24 -4.35 7.83
C ALA A 266 28.29 -3.64 6.96
N GLY A 267 28.84 -2.52 7.44
CA GLY A 267 29.99 -1.85 6.82
C GLY A 267 29.66 -0.60 6.02
N GLY A 268 29.78 0.58 6.67
CA GLY A 268 29.60 1.90 6.08
C GLY A 268 28.18 2.45 6.19
N GLU A 269 27.98 3.73 5.86
CA GLU A 269 26.72 4.44 5.98
C GLU A 269 25.54 3.63 5.42
N ARG A 270 24.69 3.12 6.33
CA ARG A 270 23.32 2.57 6.11
C ARG A 270 23.07 1.92 4.74
N ARG A 271 23.93 1.00 4.33
CA ARG A 271 23.71 0.28 3.08
C ARG A 271 22.52 -0.67 3.24
N VAL A 272 21.45 -0.39 2.50
CA VAL A 272 20.25 -1.23 2.41
C VAL A 272 20.27 -1.94 1.07
N GLU A 273 20.13 -3.26 1.09
CA GLU A 273 19.92 -4.07 -0.11
C GLU A 273 18.45 -4.47 -0.20
N ALA A 274 17.89 -4.38 -1.39
CA ALA A 274 16.50 -4.72 -1.65
C ALA A 274 16.38 -5.59 -2.90
N SER A 275 15.53 -6.61 -2.85
CA SER A 275 15.35 -7.52 -3.99
C SER A 275 13.97 -8.18 -3.97
N VAL A 276 13.56 -8.67 -5.14
CA VAL A 276 12.41 -9.58 -5.30
C VAL A 276 12.93 -10.86 -5.92
N ARG A 277 12.79 -11.97 -5.22
CA ARG A 277 13.33 -13.26 -5.65
C ARG A 277 12.35 -14.40 -5.42
N LEU A 278 12.47 -15.42 -6.26
CA LEU A 278 11.84 -16.71 -6.02
C LEU A 278 12.68 -17.47 -4.99
N ALA A 279 12.12 -17.65 -3.79
CA ALA A 279 12.75 -18.39 -2.70
C ALA A 279 11.99 -19.67 -2.41
N THR A 280 12.66 -20.70 -1.90
CA THR A 280 12.06 -21.96 -1.46
C THR A 280 12.24 -22.14 0.03
N TYR A 281 11.22 -22.66 0.69
CA TYR A 281 11.16 -22.81 2.13
C TYR A 281 10.84 -24.25 2.54
N GLU A 282 11.52 -24.74 3.57
CA GLU A 282 11.15 -25.99 4.24
C GLU A 282 9.82 -25.85 4.99
N ALA A 283 9.13 -26.95 5.23
CA ALA A 283 7.80 -26.98 5.86
C ALA A 283 7.73 -26.27 7.22
N ALA A 284 8.82 -26.24 7.98
CA ALA A 284 8.89 -25.57 9.28
C ALA A 284 8.96 -24.03 9.18
N HIS A 285 9.30 -23.48 8.03
CA HIS A 285 9.41 -22.02 7.85
C HIS A 285 8.02 -21.38 7.82
N PRO A 286 7.78 -20.23 8.48
CA PRO A 286 6.47 -19.56 8.50
C PRO A 286 5.87 -19.29 7.11
N PHE A 287 6.71 -19.00 6.11
CA PHE A 287 6.24 -18.72 4.75
C PHE A 287 5.77 -19.94 3.98
N ALA A 288 6.22 -21.15 4.34
CA ALA A 288 5.78 -22.38 3.67
C ALA A 288 4.26 -22.62 3.83
N GLY A 289 3.71 -22.29 5.00
CA GLY A 289 2.29 -22.45 5.31
C GLY A 289 1.38 -21.32 4.77
N ILE A 290 1.92 -20.31 4.09
CA ILE A 290 1.11 -19.21 3.57
C ILE A 290 0.38 -19.66 2.30
N GLY A 291 -0.92 -19.94 2.43
CA GLY A 291 -1.76 -20.44 1.35
C GLY A 291 -2.16 -19.37 0.33
N ALA A 292 -2.83 -19.84 -0.71
CA ALA A 292 -3.34 -19.02 -1.80
C ALA A 292 -4.19 -17.82 -1.31
N GLY A 293 -4.01 -16.65 -1.90
CA GLY A 293 -4.76 -15.43 -1.56
C GLY A 293 -4.34 -14.78 -0.23
N MET A 294 -3.32 -15.30 0.44
CA MET A 294 -2.74 -14.72 1.64
C MET A 294 -1.44 -14.00 1.35
N LYS A 295 -1.09 -13.07 2.23
CA LYS A 295 0.17 -12.35 2.29
C LYS A 295 0.80 -12.54 3.66
N ALA A 296 2.12 -12.37 3.74
CA ALA A 296 2.84 -12.41 5.00
C ALA A 296 3.99 -11.40 4.99
N VAL A 297 4.35 -10.92 6.16
CA VAL A 297 5.57 -10.15 6.39
C VAL A 297 6.28 -10.72 7.61
N ARG A 298 7.58 -10.81 7.52
CA ARG A 298 8.51 -11.20 8.58
C ARG A 298 9.51 -10.08 8.75
N ILE A 299 9.77 -9.67 9.98
CA ILE A 299 10.88 -8.79 10.31
C ILE A 299 11.79 -9.47 11.32
N GLU A 300 13.08 -9.17 11.23
CA GLU A 300 14.10 -9.58 12.18
C GLU A 300 14.74 -8.35 12.79
N THR A 301 14.78 -8.30 14.11
CA THR A 301 15.31 -7.19 14.88
C THR A 301 16.53 -7.60 15.69
N ASP A 302 17.28 -6.61 16.17
CA ASP A 302 18.43 -6.83 17.06
C ASP A 302 18.04 -7.32 18.46
N ALA A 303 16.87 -6.92 18.98
CA ALA A 303 16.50 -7.14 20.36
C ALA A 303 15.20 -7.93 20.58
N MET A 304 14.20 -7.79 19.71
CA MET A 304 12.92 -8.51 19.82
C MET A 304 12.90 -9.85 19.11
N GLY A 305 13.97 -10.19 18.34
CA GLY A 305 13.99 -11.39 17.52
C GLY A 305 13.10 -11.24 16.29
N GLU A 306 12.36 -12.30 15.98
CA GLU A 306 11.54 -12.41 14.79
C GLU A 306 10.07 -12.09 15.08
N LEU A 307 9.44 -11.28 14.21
CA LEU A 307 8.00 -11.03 14.22
C LEU A 307 7.43 -11.41 12.85
N VAL A 308 6.32 -12.14 12.86
CA VAL A 308 5.61 -12.55 11.64
C VAL A 308 4.16 -12.10 11.71
N ALA A 309 3.67 -11.46 10.65
CA ALA A 309 2.27 -11.14 10.49
C ALA A 309 1.73 -11.74 9.18
N ILE A 310 0.50 -12.26 9.23
CA ILE A 310 -0.16 -12.91 8.11
C ILE A 310 -1.53 -12.28 7.93
N GLY A 311 -1.92 -12.02 6.69
CA GLY A 311 -3.21 -11.38 6.40
C GLY A 311 -3.76 -11.73 5.02
N ARG A 312 -5.08 -11.52 4.87
CA ARG A 312 -5.75 -11.56 3.56
C ARG A 312 -5.85 -10.14 3.01
N THR A 313 -5.95 -10.05 1.68
CA THR A 313 -6.17 -8.76 1.01
C THR A 313 -7.50 -8.76 0.28
N SER A 314 -8.11 -7.59 0.23
CA SER A 314 -9.30 -7.30 -0.57
C SER A 314 -9.38 -5.80 -0.82
N PRO A 315 -10.22 -5.33 -1.76
CA PRO A 315 -10.47 -3.89 -1.93
C PRO A 315 -10.94 -3.21 -0.62
N LEU A 316 -11.81 -3.89 0.13
CA LEU A 316 -12.29 -3.38 1.42
C LEU A 316 -11.16 -3.31 2.47
N ALA A 317 -10.29 -4.31 2.51
CA ALA A 317 -9.13 -4.31 3.42
C ALA A 317 -8.15 -3.17 3.08
N THR A 318 -8.00 -2.84 1.79
CA THR A 318 -7.18 -1.70 1.35
C THR A 318 -7.80 -0.37 1.79
N ALA A 319 -9.10 -0.20 1.65
CA ALA A 319 -9.81 0.97 2.16
C ALA A 319 -9.73 1.08 3.69
N ALA A 320 -9.84 -0.05 4.40
CA ALA A 320 -9.71 -0.10 5.86
C ALA A 320 -8.31 0.30 6.35
N ALA A 321 -7.24 -0.02 5.58
CA ALA A 321 -5.89 0.44 5.90
C ALA A 321 -5.77 1.97 5.86
N ALA A 322 -6.42 2.62 4.89
CA ALA A 322 -6.47 4.09 4.86
C ALA A 322 -7.28 4.68 6.02
N LEU A 323 -8.37 4.02 6.44
CA LEU A 323 -9.10 4.45 7.63
C LEU A 323 -8.28 4.29 8.91
N LYS A 324 -7.53 3.20 9.04
CA LYS A 324 -6.58 3.02 10.14
C LYS A 324 -5.54 4.15 10.17
N ASP A 325 -4.97 4.48 9.01
CA ASP A 325 -4.03 5.60 8.90
C ASP A 325 -4.70 6.93 9.30
N PHE A 326 -5.95 7.16 8.90
CA PHE A 326 -6.73 8.32 9.31
C PHE A 326 -6.98 8.32 10.84
N GLU A 327 -7.36 7.19 11.41
CA GLU A 327 -7.59 7.09 12.86
C GLU A 327 -6.29 7.29 13.66
N HIS A 328 -5.13 6.87 13.12
CA HIS A 328 -3.83 7.22 13.72
C HIS A 328 -3.59 8.74 13.78
N LEU A 329 -4.02 9.51 12.78
CA LEU A 329 -3.94 10.98 12.84
C LEU A 329 -4.84 11.56 13.94
N LEU A 330 -6.04 10.99 14.13
CA LEU A 330 -6.94 11.35 15.24
C LEU A 330 -6.33 11.00 16.60
N MET A 331 -5.73 9.80 16.74
CA MET A 331 -5.06 9.35 17.98
C MET A 331 -3.88 10.26 18.36
N LEU A 332 -3.13 10.73 17.36
CA LEU A 332 -2.03 11.68 17.56
C LEU A 332 -2.52 13.11 17.87
N GLY A 333 -3.82 13.38 17.75
CA GLY A 333 -4.40 14.71 17.96
C GLY A 333 -3.89 15.76 16.96
N VAL A 334 -3.47 15.36 15.77
CA VAL A 334 -2.92 16.29 14.75
C VAL A 334 -3.99 16.78 13.77
N VAL A 335 -5.20 16.21 13.81
CA VAL A 335 -6.38 16.64 13.02
C VAL A 335 -7.53 16.97 13.97
N GLY A 336 -8.44 17.85 13.51
CA GLY A 336 -9.60 18.23 14.29
C GLY A 336 -9.25 19.12 15.50
N ARG A 337 -8.33 20.03 15.32
CA ARG A 337 -7.96 21.05 16.34
C ARG A 337 -8.77 22.32 16.20
#